data_9a4d149f7b9b44f2ecf6fcbb086ae833
#
_entry.id   9a4d149f7b9b44f2ecf6fcbb086ae833
#
_cell.length_a   1.000
_cell.length_b   1.000
_cell.length_c   1.000
_cell.angle_alpha   90.00
_cell.angle_beta   90.00
_cell.angle_gamma   90.00
#
_symmetry.space_group_name_H-M   'P 1'
#
loop_
_entity.id
_entity.type
_entity.pdbx_description
1 polymer ?
#
loop_
_entity_poly.entity_id
_entity_poly.type
_entity_poly.pdbx_seq_one_letter_code
_entity_poly.pdbx_strand_id
1 'polypeptide(L)'
;RNTDNTTIIATTHSPVIINEVYIDELIDISGVKLNTIKQCNRKKLETFMHPGRSELCLADNIVLVEGYTEEMLLKKYCILNNKNWTIVNVAGVMFEPYIEIASLLNKKIIVISDNDICLSKNKTKSNRFCNLKKICDLKHIRLIEIDNTLESDLYKNGYLNDLKSLLRKNEKHKDYYVAKERKKTEIVQKLIDSNLNYDSWHVIREINEEFKNN
;
A
#
# COMPACT_ATOMS: atom_id res chain seq x y z
N ARG A 1 21.08 23.35 12.75
CA ARG A 1 21.19 22.43 13.91
C ARG A 1 22.38 22.74 14.84
N ASN A 2 23.02 23.86 14.73
CA ASN A 2 24.16 24.24 15.58
C ASN A 2 23.91 25.63 16.19
N THR A 3 22.91 25.73 17.06
CA THR A 3 22.78 26.89 17.95
C THR A 3 22.63 26.34 19.37
N ASP A 4 23.70 26.43 20.12
CA ASP A 4 23.72 26.06 21.53
C ASP A 4 22.54 26.72 22.25
N ASN A 5 21.69 25.91 22.88
CA ASN A 5 20.52 26.31 23.66
C ASN A 5 19.31 26.94 22.91
N THR A 6 19.14 26.74 21.62
CA THR A 6 17.96 27.23 20.90
C THR A 6 17.03 26.08 20.52
N THR A 7 15.78 26.16 20.95
CA THR A 7 14.71 25.23 20.48
C THR A 7 13.95 25.90 19.34
N ILE A 8 13.87 25.25 18.19
CA ILE A 8 13.12 25.72 17.03
C ILE A 8 11.85 24.89 16.92
N ILE A 9 10.69 25.53 16.91
CA ILE A 9 9.39 24.91 16.63
C ILE A 9 8.90 25.47 15.30
N ALA A 10 8.59 24.60 14.34
CA ALA A 10 8.07 24.99 13.03
C ALA A 10 6.80 24.21 12.71
N THR A 11 5.83 24.86 12.11
CA THR A 11 4.65 24.20 11.53
C THR A 11 4.83 24.07 10.03
N THR A 12 4.45 22.94 9.47
CA THR A 12 4.64 22.69 8.05
C THR A 12 3.60 21.74 7.48
N HIS A 13 3.26 21.92 6.19
CA HIS A 13 2.58 20.97 5.32
C HIS A 13 3.53 20.49 4.21
N SER A 14 4.81 20.82 4.29
CA SER A 14 5.78 20.44 3.27
C SER A 14 6.23 18.98 3.44
N PRO A 15 5.97 18.10 2.46
CA PRO A 15 6.48 16.74 2.47
C PRO A 15 8.00 16.67 2.61
N VAL A 16 8.71 17.63 2.02
CA VAL A 16 10.18 17.70 2.07
C VAL A 16 10.66 17.91 3.51
N ILE A 17 10.08 18.87 4.23
CA ILE A 17 10.46 19.14 5.62
C ILE A 17 10.13 17.95 6.52
N ILE A 18 8.95 17.33 6.35
CA ILE A 18 8.55 16.14 7.13
C ILE A 18 9.51 14.98 6.90
N ASN A 19 10.05 14.82 5.70
CA ASN A 19 10.98 13.75 5.39
C ASN A 19 12.40 14.00 5.92
N GLU A 20 12.80 15.27 6.12
CA GLU A 20 14.15 15.65 6.57
C GLU A 20 14.33 15.65 8.09
N VAL A 21 13.25 15.68 8.88
CA VAL A 21 13.34 15.64 10.34
C VAL A 21 13.29 14.22 10.88
N TYR A 22 13.81 13.98 12.07
CA TYR A 22 13.66 12.68 12.72
C TYR A 22 12.21 12.47 13.15
N ILE A 23 11.80 11.20 13.20
CA ILE A 23 10.39 10.84 13.47
C ILE A 23 9.96 11.25 14.89
N ASP A 24 10.89 11.27 15.84
CA ASP A 24 10.65 11.69 17.22
C ASP A 24 10.63 13.22 17.41
N GLU A 25 11.03 13.98 16.39
CA GLU A 25 10.89 15.43 16.32
C GLU A 25 9.51 15.84 15.77
N LEU A 26 8.76 14.92 15.18
CA LEU A 26 7.43 15.19 14.64
C LEU A 26 6.37 15.15 15.73
N ILE A 27 5.55 16.19 15.76
CA ILE A 27 4.37 16.30 16.63
C ILE A 27 3.18 16.60 15.73
N ASP A 28 2.18 15.73 15.75
CA ASP A 28 0.92 16.03 15.07
C ASP A 28 0.18 17.16 15.76
N ILE A 29 -0.64 17.92 15.03
CA ILE A 29 -1.39 19.05 15.56
C ILE A 29 -2.34 18.68 16.72
N SER A 30 -2.77 17.43 16.77
CA SER A 30 -3.52 16.86 17.90
C SER A 30 -2.67 16.63 19.15
N GLY A 31 -1.36 16.91 19.09
CA GLY A 31 -0.41 16.70 20.17
C GLY A 31 0.18 15.28 20.25
N VAL A 32 -0.15 14.41 19.30
CA VAL A 32 0.41 13.06 19.23
C VAL A 32 1.90 13.14 18.90
N LYS A 33 2.72 12.56 19.79
CA LYS A 33 4.17 12.44 19.58
C LYS A 33 4.51 11.07 18.97
N LEU A 34 5.25 11.06 17.90
CA LEU A 34 5.67 9.83 17.21
C LEU A 34 6.87 9.14 17.89
N ASN A 35 7.38 9.69 19.00
CA ASN A 35 8.46 9.07 19.78
C ASN A 35 8.06 7.78 20.49
N THR A 36 6.76 7.46 20.59
CA THR A 36 6.24 6.21 21.18
C THR A 36 6.34 5.01 20.25
N ILE A 37 6.74 5.21 18.98
CA ILE A 37 6.94 4.13 18.01
C ILE A 37 8.03 3.18 18.50
N LYS A 38 7.80 1.86 18.38
CA LYS A 38 8.78 0.83 18.73
C LYS A 38 10.13 1.12 18.05
N GLN A 39 11.22 0.99 18.80
CA GLN A 39 12.56 1.33 18.30
C GLN A 39 12.93 0.58 17.00
N CYS A 40 12.54 -0.70 16.87
CA CYS A 40 12.80 -1.49 15.65
C CYS A 40 12.06 -0.92 14.43
N ASN A 41 10.83 -0.42 14.61
CA ASN A 41 10.04 0.19 13.55
C ASN A 41 10.55 1.59 13.24
N ARG A 42 10.95 2.39 14.25
CA ARG A 42 11.58 3.70 14.06
C ARG A 42 12.79 3.61 13.12
N LYS A 43 13.71 2.70 13.39
CA LYS A 43 14.90 2.50 12.53
C LYS A 43 14.53 2.16 11.08
N LYS A 44 13.52 1.30 10.89
CA LYS A 44 13.02 0.98 9.54
C LYS A 44 12.41 2.21 8.85
N LEU A 45 11.61 2.99 9.57
CA LEU A 45 10.99 4.20 9.08
C LEU A 45 12.02 5.25 8.65
N GLU A 46 13.06 5.45 9.45
CA GLU A 46 14.13 6.40 9.15
C GLU A 46 14.99 5.96 7.96
N THR A 47 15.20 4.65 7.80
CA THR A 47 16.08 4.12 6.75
C THR A 47 15.37 3.97 5.40
N PHE A 48 14.10 3.58 5.39
CA PHE A 48 13.42 3.10 4.18
C PHE A 48 12.21 3.93 3.75
N MET A 49 11.74 4.88 4.57
CA MET A 49 10.46 5.55 4.34
C MET A 49 10.53 6.91 3.64
N HIS A 50 11.51 7.19 2.85
CA HIS A 50 11.45 8.30 1.93
C HIS A 50 10.68 7.89 0.66
N PRO A 51 9.64 8.52 0.24
CA PRO A 51 8.86 9.67 0.67
C PRO A 51 7.56 9.31 1.42
N GLY A 52 7.21 8.04 1.60
CA GLY A 52 5.92 7.58 2.14
C GLY A 52 5.56 8.09 3.55
N ARG A 53 6.57 8.53 4.33
CA ARG A 53 6.35 9.07 5.68
C ARG A 53 5.54 10.35 5.69
N SER A 54 5.84 11.27 4.78
CA SER A 54 5.10 12.53 4.67
C SER A 54 3.67 12.30 4.19
N GLU A 55 3.47 11.35 3.27
CA GLU A 55 2.15 10.97 2.80
C GLU A 55 1.28 10.44 3.95
N LEU A 56 1.84 9.59 4.84
CA LEU A 56 1.14 9.12 6.05
C LEU A 56 0.75 10.24 7.00
N CYS A 57 1.65 11.19 7.23
CA CYS A 57 1.38 12.30 8.16
C CYS A 57 0.29 13.24 7.64
N LEU A 58 0.26 13.50 6.33
CA LEU A 58 -0.61 14.50 5.71
C LEU A 58 -1.95 13.95 5.22
N ALA A 59 -2.07 12.63 4.98
CA ALA A 59 -3.26 12.01 4.43
C ALA A 59 -4.30 11.67 5.50
N ASP A 60 -5.57 11.58 5.08
CA ASP A 60 -6.67 11.10 5.92
C ASP A 60 -7.10 9.66 5.56
N ASN A 61 -7.24 9.36 4.28
CA ASN A 61 -7.66 8.06 3.76
C ASN A 61 -6.46 7.38 3.11
N ILE A 62 -5.89 6.38 3.77
CA ILE A 62 -4.63 5.75 3.37
C ILE A 62 -4.87 4.34 2.90
N VAL A 63 -4.35 4.01 1.72
CA VAL A 63 -4.31 2.65 1.19
C VAL A 63 -2.85 2.22 1.09
N LEU A 64 -2.45 1.28 1.94
CA LEU A 64 -1.11 0.69 1.93
C LEU A 64 -1.08 -0.46 0.93
N VAL A 65 -0.15 -0.41 0.00
CA VAL A 65 0.04 -1.43 -1.04
C VAL A 65 1.45 -2.02 -1.00
N GLU A 66 1.58 -3.24 -1.48
CA GLU A 66 2.83 -3.97 -1.39
C GLU A 66 3.91 -3.45 -2.33
N GLY A 67 3.52 -3.09 -3.55
CA GLY A 67 4.47 -2.78 -4.61
C GLY A 67 4.04 -1.64 -5.54
N TYR A 68 4.90 -1.41 -6.51
CA TYR A 68 4.76 -0.31 -7.48
C TYR A 68 3.60 -0.52 -8.46
N THR A 69 3.26 -1.77 -8.79
CA THR A 69 2.20 -2.10 -9.75
C THR A 69 0.81 -1.77 -9.19
N GLU A 70 0.57 -2.12 -7.93
CA GLU A 70 -0.65 -1.76 -7.22
C GLU A 70 -0.77 -0.24 -7.07
N GLU A 71 0.32 0.41 -6.68
CA GLU A 71 0.38 1.86 -6.54
C GLU A 71 0.00 2.58 -7.83
N MET A 72 0.61 2.22 -8.96
CA MET A 72 0.32 2.81 -10.26
C MET A 72 -1.15 2.66 -10.64
N LEU A 73 -1.70 1.44 -10.53
CA LEU A 73 -3.07 1.14 -10.91
C LEU A 73 -4.08 1.93 -10.07
N LEU A 74 -3.90 1.92 -8.74
CA LEU A 74 -4.81 2.61 -7.83
C LEU A 74 -4.68 4.14 -7.91
N LYS A 75 -3.47 4.70 -8.06
CA LYS A 75 -3.28 6.15 -8.29
C LYS A 75 -3.98 6.59 -9.59
N LYS A 76 -3.87 5.81 -10.67
CA LYS A 76 -4.58 6.12 -11.91
C LYS A 76 -6.09 6.05 -11.72
N TYR A 77 -6.59 5.03 -11.02
CA TYR A 77 -8.01 4.93 -10.68
C TYR A 77 -8.50 6.16 -9.88
N CYS A 78 -7.74 6.59 -8.89
CA CYS A 78 -8.06 7.78 -8.09
C CYS A 78 -8.19 9.03 -8.95
N ILE A 79 -7.25 9.26 -9.89
CA ILE A 79 -7.28 10.41 -10.79
C ILE A 79 -8.53 10.37 -11.69
N LEU A 80 -8.82 9.23 -12.31
CA LEU A 80 -9.94 9.10 -13.25
C LEU A 80 -11.30 9.22 -12.56
N ASN A 81 -11.41 8.81 -11.30
CA ASN A 81 -12.67 8.75 -10.56
C ASN A 81 -12.76 9.79 -9.44
N ASN A 82 -11.84 10.76 -9.42
CA ASN A 82 -11.79 11.85 -8.43
C ASN A 82 -11.88 11.34 -6.99
N LYS A 83 -11.07 10.32 -6.65
CA LYS A 83 -11.02 9.73 -5.30
C LYS A 83 -9.98 10.40 -4.44
N ASN A 84 -10.34 10.69 -3.19
CA ASN A 84 -9.42 11.25 -2.18
C ASN A 84 -8.76 10.13 -1.36
N TRP A 85 -8.08 9.22 -2.04
CA TRP A 85 -7.28 8.17 -1.40
C TRP A 85 -5.80 8.45 -1.60
N THR A 86 -5.02 8.32 -0.54
CA THR A 86 -3.57 8.39 -0.62
C THR A 86 -3.01 6.98 -0.67
N ILE A 87 -2.44 6.62 -1.82
CA ILE A 87 -1.88 5.28 -2.05
C ILE A 87 -0.41 5.31 -1.67
N VAL A 88 -0.03 4.53 -0.67
CA VAL A 88 1.33 4.45 -0.13
C VAL A 88 1.92 3.08 -0.36
N ASN A 89 3.02 3.03 -1.11
CA ASN A 89 3.79 1.82 -1.37
C ASN A 89 4.73 1.54 -0.19
N VAL A 90 4.60 0.36 0.42
CA VAL A 90 5.42 -0.05 1.56
C VAL A 90 6.70 -0.79 1.16
N ALA A 91 7.09 -0.74 -0.10
CA ALA A 91 8.32 -1.35 -0.64
C ALA A 91 8.45 -2.85 -0.29
N GLY A 92 7.44 -3.64 -0.60
CA GLY A 92 7.39 -5.08 -0.39
C GLY A 92 6.71 -5.48 0.92
N VAL A 93 7.44 -5.70 2.00
CA VAL A 93 6.90 -6.38 3.19
C VAL A 93 6.86 -5.52 4.46
N MET A 94 7.07 -4.22 4.35
CA MET A 94 7.25 -3.36 5.53
C MET A 94 5.95 -2.69 6.01
N PHE A 95 4.83 -3.41 6.04
CA PHE A 95 3.54 -2.86 6.48
C PHE A 95 3.52 -2.41 7.95
N GLU A 96 4.12 -3.16 8.87
CA GLU A 96 4.01 -2.93 10.30
C GLU A 96 4.40 -1.50 10.75
N PRO A 97 5.54 -0.93 10.30
CA PRO A 97 5.90 0.44 10.66
C PRO A 97 4.87 1.48 10.18
N TYR A 98 4.35 1.31 8.98
CA TYR A 98 3.33 2.22 8.42
C TYR A 98 2.01 2.12 9.18
N ILE A 99 1.58 0.90 9.50
CA ILE A 99 0.39 0.64 10.31
C ILE A 99 0.54 1.27 11.70
N GLU A 100 1.73 1.19 12.32
CA GLU A 100 1.99 1.75 13.64
C GLU A 100 1.84 3.27 13.64
N ILE A 101 2.47 3.99 12.68
CA ILE A 101 2.33 5.45 12.56
C ILE A 101 0.88 5.84 12.31
N ALA A 102 0.26 5.25 11.31
CA ALA A 102 -1.09 5.64 10.93
C ALA A 102 -2.09 5.36 12.07
N SER A 103 -1.89 4.28 12.84
CA SER A 103 -2.68 4.02 14.05
C SER A 103 -2.45 5.06 15.14
N LEU A 104 -1.21 5.50 15.37
CA LEU A 104 -0.90 6.56 16.33
C LEU A 104 -1.53 7.90 15.94
N LEU A 105 -1.53 8.22 14.65
CA LEU A 105 -2.13 9.42 14.11
C LEU A 105 -3.66 9.30 13.91
N ASN A 106 -4.26 8.18 14.33
CA ASN A 106 -5.69 7.90 14.17
C ASN A 106 -6.17 8.06 12.72
N LYS A 107 -5.33 7.68 11.74
CA LYS A 107 -5.65 7.74 10.33
C LYS A 107 -6.47 6.51 9.89
N LYS A 108 -7.36 6.72 8.92
CA LYS A 108 -8.05 5.59 8.27
C LYS A 108 -7.11 4.86 7.34
N ILE A 109 -6.96 3.56 7.56
CA ILE A 109 -6.03 2.73 6.82
C ILE A 109 -6.75 1.51 6.26
N ILE A 110 -6.46 1.22 4.99
CA ILE A 110 -6.74 -0.06 4.36
C ILE A 110 -5.39 -0.66 3.94
N VAL A 111 -5.24 -1.95 4.12
CA VAL A 111 -4.06 -2.70 3.70
C VAL A 111 -4.46 -3.63 2.56
N ILE A 112 -3.67 -3.65 1.49
CA ILE A 112 -3.86 -4.55 0.35
C ILE A 112 -2.60 -5.42 0.23
N SER A 113 -2.76 -6.74 0.19
CA SER A 113 -1.63 -7.66 0.06
C SER A 113 -1.99 -8.94 -0.66
N ASP A 114 -1.03 -9.46 -1.41
CA ASP A 114 -1.08 -10.75 -2.08
C ASP A 114 -1.06 -11.90 -1.06
N ASN A 115 -1.85 -12.94 -1.29
CA ASN A 115 -1.84 -14.14 -0.44
C ASN A 115 -0.81 -15.19 -0.87
N ASP A 116 -0.28 -15.11 -2.10
CA ASP A 116 0.78 -15.96 -2.68
C ASP A 116 0.49 -17.47 -2.69
N ILE A 117 -0.76 -17.90 -2.63
CA ILE A 117 -1.13 -19.34 -2.51
C ILE A 117 -0.52 -20.16 -3.64
N CYS A 118 -0.61 -19.69 -4.89
CA CYS A 118 -0.12 -20.45 -6.05
C CYS A 118 1.41 -20.51 -6.12
N LEU A 119 2.11 -19.63 -5.43
CA LEU A 119 3.58 -19.60 -5.35
C LEU A 119 4.09 -20.48 -4.20
N SER A 120 3.23 -20.84 -3.25
CA SER A 120 3.55 -21.70 -2.11
C SER A 120 3.62 -23.17 -2.54
N LYS A 121 4.65 -23.90 -2.07
CA LYS A 121 4.80 -25.36 -2.30
C LYS A 121 3.60 -26.15 -1.78
N ASN A 122 2.99 -25.72 -0.69
CA ASN A 122 1.90 -26.38 -0.01
C ASN A 122 0.51 -25.87 -0.41
N LYS A 123 0.42 -24.96 -1.39
CA LYS A 123 -0.83 -24.29 -1.78
C LYS A 123 -1.57 -23.65 -0.60
N THR A 124 -0.84 -23.09 0.33
CA THR A 124 -1.35 -22.37 1.50
C THR A 124 -0.93 -20.90 1.42
N LYS A 125 -1.67 -20.03 2.10
CA LYS A 125 -1.30 -18.61 2.23
C LYS A 125 0.11 -18.48 2.80
N SER A 126 0.86 -17.50 2.31
CA SER A 126 2.22 -17.25 2.80
C SER A 126 2.22 -16.91 4.30
N ASN A 127 3.27 -17.31 5.02
CA ASN A 127 3.44 -16.95 6.43
C ASN A 127 3.44 -15.42 6.62
N ARG A 128 3.97 -14.70 5.65
CA ARG A 128 3.98 -13.23 5.61
C ARG A 128 2.55 -12.69 5.65
N PHE A 129 1.68 -13.17 4.75
CA PHE A 129 0.28 -12.76 4.71
C PHE A 129 -0.46 -13.10 6.01
N CYS A 130 -0.25 -14.31 6.54
CA CYS A 130 -0.88 -14.72 7.81
C CYS A 130 -0.45 -13.83 8.99
N ASN A 131 0.81 -13.41 9.05
CA ASN A 131 1.30 -12.50 10.08
C ASN A 131 0.74 -11.09 9.90
N LEU A 132 0.69 -10.58 8.67
CA LEU A 132 0.08 -9.29 8.35
C LEU A 132 -1.40 -9.28 8.76
N LYS A 133 -2.13 -10.34 8.44
CA LYS A 133 -3.53 -10.49 8.86
C LYS A 133 -3.71 -10.37 10.37
N LYS A 134 -2.88 -11.07 11.16
CA LYS A 134 -2.92 -10.96 12.63
C LYS A 134 -2.69 -9.52 13.12
N ILE A 135 -1.74 -8.78 12.49
CA ILE A 135 -1.48 -7.38 12.84
C ILE A 135 -2.70 -6.51 12.53
N CYS A 136 -3.30 -6.68 11.35
CA CYS A 136 -4.50 -5.95 10.94
C CYS A 136 -5.69 -6.25 11.87
N ASP A 137 -5.92 -7.52 12.19
CA ASP A 137 -7.00 -7.94 13.11
C ASP A 137 -6.84 -7.32 14.49
N LEU A 138 -5.61 -7.33 15.05
CA LEU A 138 -5.30 -6.73 16.36
C LEU A 138 -5.46 -5.21 16.39
N LYS A 139 -5.33 -4.55 15.26
CA LYS A 139 -5.43 -3.09 15.12
C LYS A 139 -6.79 -2.65 14.57
N HIS A 140 -7.70 -3.58 14.30
CA HIS A 140 -9.00 -3.33 13.66
C HIS A 140 -8.89 -2.62 12.30
N ILE A 141 -7.87 -3.01 11.52
CA ILE A 141 -7.59 -2.46 10.20
C ILE A 141 -8.14 -3.39 9.12
N ARG A 142 -8.82 -2.83 8.11
CA ARG A 142 -9.28 -3.60 6.96
C ARG A 142 -8.10 -4.11 6.15
N LEU A 143 -7.97 -5.43 6.02
CA LEU A 143 -7.07 -6.10 5.09
C LEU A 143 -7.87 -6.62 3.91
N ILE A 144 -7.55 -6.13 2.71
CA ILE A 144 -8.08 -6.62 1.44
C ILE A 144 -7.07 -7.63 0.88
N GLU A 145 -7.53 -8.84 0.69
CA GLU A 145 -6.71 -9.94 0.18
C GLU A 145 -6.79 -9.98 -1.34
N ILE A 146 -5.64 -9.94 -2.00
CA ILE A 146 -5.51 -10.24 -3.43
C ILE A 146 -5.23 -11.73 -3.61
N ASP A 147 -6.02 -12.39 -4.46
CA ASP A 147 -5.85 -13.82 -4.69
C ASP A 147 -4.63 -14.10 -5.57
N ASN A 148 -3.66 -14.80 -4.97
CA ASN A 148 -2.33 -15.10 -5.50
C ASN A 148 -1.44 -13.87 -5.68
N THR A 149 -1.55 -13.14 -6.77
CA THR A 149 -0.86 -11.88 -7.08
C THR A 149 -1.82 -10.93 -7.78
N LEU A 150 -1.50 -9.63 -7.80
CA LEU A 150 -2.30 -8.63 -8.51
C LEU A 150 -2.65 -9.07 -9.93
N GLU A 151 -1.67 -9.53 -10.70
CA GLU A 151 -1.87 -9.92 -12.09
C GLU A 151 -2.76 -11.16 -12.22
N SER A 152 -2.62 -12.12 -11.31
CA SER A 152 -3.45 -13.32 -11.25
C SER A 152 -4.90 -12.97 -10.94
N ASP A 153 -5.11 -12.09 -9.98
CA ASP A 153 -6.44 -11.62 -9.57
C ASP A 153 -7.11 -10.82 -10.70
N LEU A 154 -6.41 -9.89 -11.33
CA LEU A 154 -6.90 -9.13 -12.49
C LEU A 154 -7.23 -10.06 -13.67
N TYR A 155 -6.41 -11.10 -13.90
CA TYR A 155 -6.67 -12.10 -14.94
C TYR A 155 -7.97 -12.87 -14.67
N LYS A 156 -8.16 -13.35 -13.44
CA LYS A 156 -9.38 -14.09 -13.04
C LYS A 156 -10.64 -13.23 -13.17
N ASN A 157 -10.53 -11.96 -12.88
CA ASN A 157 -11.61 -10.98 -12.99
C ASN A 157 -11.83 -10.45 -14.43
N GLY A 158 -11.10 -10.98 -15.43
CA GLY A 158 -11.30 -10.68 -16.85
C GLY A 158 -10.62 -9.41 -17.35
N TYR A 159 -9.92 -8.64 -16.51
CA TYR A 159 -9.28 -7.38 -16.91
C TYR A 159 -8.07 -7.55 -17.85
N LEU A 160 -7.50 -8.76 -17.93
CA LEU A 160 -6.37 -9.07 -18.84
C LEU A 160 -6.80 -9.77 -20.11
N ASN A 161 -8.09 -9.85 -20.44
CA ASN A 161 -8.57 -10.59 -21.61
C ASN A 161 -7.99 -10.05 -22.93
N ASP A 162 -7.88 -8.74 -23.07
CA ASP A 162 -7.33 -8.08 -24.28
C ASP A 162 -5.80 -8.12 -24.32
N LEU A 163 -5.16 -8.46 -23.20
CA LEU A 163 -3.70 -8.52 -23.07
C LEU A 163 -3.15 -9.98 -23.11
N LYS A 164 -3.98 -10.96 -23.45
CA LYS A 164 -3.58 -12.38 -23.52
C LYS A 164 -2.38 -12.64 -24.43
N SER A 165 -2.18 -11.78 -25.45
CA SER A 165 -1.02 -11.86 -26.33
C SER A 165 0.30 -11.54 -25.65
N LEU A 166 0.27 -10.84 -24.52
CA LEU A 166 1.43 -10.48 -23.69
C LEU A 166 1.78 -11.58 -22.68
N LEU A 167 0.78 -12.38 -22.29
CA LEU A 167 0.95 -13.51 -21.41
C LEU A 167 1.55 -14.67 -22.17
N ARG A 168 2.57 -15.33 -21.61
CA ARG A 168 3.22 -16.47 -22.25
C ARG A 168 2.17 -17.53 -22.62
N LYS A 169 2.22 -18.00 -23.88
CA LYS A 169 1.32 -19.00 -24.46
C LYS A 169 1.52 -20.41 -23.86
N ASN A 170 1.16 -20.63 -22.60
CA ASN A 170 1.14 -21.99 -22.05
C ASN A 170 -0.19 -22.22 -21.32
N GLU A 171 -1.08 -22.95 -21.99
CA GLU A 171 -2.50 -23.08 -21.64
C GLU A 171 -2.81 -23.94 -20.41
N LYS A 172 -1.87 -24.72 -19.89
CA LYS A 172 -2.18 -25.74 -18.86
C LYS A 172 -2.20 -25.24 -17.40
N HIS A 173 -1.57 -24.09 -17.09
CA HIS A 173 -1.51 -23.56 -15.70
C HIS A 173 -1.55 -22.03 -15.69
N LYS A 174 -2.66 -21.47 -16.18
CA LYS A 174 -2.83 -20.02 -16.41
C LYS A 174 -2.49 -19.15 -15.18
N ASP A 175 -3.05 -19.45 -14.02
CA ASP A 175 -2.87 -18.64 -12.82
C ASP A 175 -1.42 -18.60 -12.32
N TYR A 176 -0.73 -19.74 -12.35
CA TYR A 176 0.66 -19.84 -11.90
C TYR A 176 1.62 -19.08 -12.81
N TYR A 177 1.40 -19.12 -14.12
CA TYR A 177 2.25 -18.42 -15.09
C TYR A 177 2.02 -16.90 -15.04
N VAL A 178 0.79 -16.47 -14.86
CA VAL A 178 0.46 -15.04 -14.65
C VAL A 178 1.11 -14.52 -13.38
N ALA A 179 1.01 -15.25 -12.27
CA ALA A 179 1.64 -14.90 -11.01
C ALA A 179 3.18 -14.82 -11.08
N LYS A 180 3.82 -15.56 -12.00
CA LYS A 180 5.26 -15.54 -12.26
C LYS A 180 5.70 -14.62 -13.39
N GLU A 181 4.78 -13.86 -13.97
CA GLU A 181 5.13 -12.99 -15.09
C GLU A 181 6.18 -11.95 -14.66
N ARG A 182 7.23 -11.81 -15.48
CA ARG A 182 8.33 -10.86 -15.22
C ARG A 182 8.03 -9.44 -15.70
N LYS A 183 7.03 -9.30 -16.58
CA LYS A 183 6.65 -8.02 -17.21
C LYS A 183 5.49 -7.35 -16.48
N LYS A 184 5.44 -7.45 -15.17
CA LYS A 184 4.34 -6.94 -14.34
C LYS A 184 4.06 -5.47 -14.60
N THR A 185 5.09 -4.63 -14.62
CA THR A 185 4.97 -3.19 -14.88
C THR A 185 4.45 -2.89 -16.29
N GLU A 186 4.88 -3.67 -17.31
CA GLU A 186 4.38 -3.51 -18.67
C GLU A 186 2.90 -3.86 -18.79
N ILE A 187 2.47 -4.91 -18.09
CA ILE A 187 1.05 -5.32 -18.02
C ILE A 187 0.22 -4.21 -17.38
N VAL A 188 0.64 -3.72 -16.23
CA VAL A 188 -0.08 -2.67 -15.51
C VAL A 188 -0.10 -1.37 -16.30
N GLN A 189 1.01 -0.98 -16.98
CA GLN A 189 1.02 0.19 -17.84
C GLN A 189 -0.02 0.08 -18.96
N LYS A 190 -0.12 -1.07 -19.61
CA LYS A 190 -1.14 -1.29 -20.67
C LYS A 190 -2.57 -1.27 -20.15
N LEU A 191 -2.79 -1.79 -18.93
CA LEU A 191 -4.09 -1.67 -18.27
C LEU A 191 -4.45 -0.20 -18.01
N ILE A 192 -3.48 0.59 -17.55
CA ILE A 192 -3.64 2.03 -17.33
C ILE A 192 -4.00 2.74 -18.65
N ASP A 193 -3.32 2.39 -19.74
CA ASP A 193 -3.53 2.98 -21.07
C ASP A 193 -4.86 2.57 -21.72
N SER A 194 -5.40 1.40 -21.33
CA SER A 194 -6.66 0.87 -21.89
C SER A 194 -7.93 1.57 -21.38
N ASN A 195 -7.83 2.45 -20.39
CA ASN A 195 -8.96 3.15 -19.76
C ASN A 195 -10.10 2.22 -19.30
N LEU A 196 -9.78 1.00 -18.88
CA LEU A 196 -10.77 0.05 -18.36
C LEU A 196 -11.43 0.59 -17.08
N ASN A 197 -12.72 0.28 -16.94
CA ASN A 197 -13.43 0.53 -15.70
C ASN A 197 -13.17 -0.58 -14.69
N TYR A 198 -12.59 -0.24 -13.53
CA TYR A 198 -12.29 -1.16 -12.44
C TYR A 198 -13.31 -1.15 -11.30
N ASP A 199 -14.46 -0.45 -11.45
CA ASP A 199 -15.46 -0.30 -10.37
C ASP A 199 -16.00 -1.66 -9.88
N SER A 200 -16.08 -2.66 -10.75
CA SER A 200 -16.51 -4.02 -10.41
C SER A 200 -15.45 -4.87 -9.73
N TRP A 201 -14.18 -4.45 -9.75
CA TRP A 201 -13.12 -5.19 -9.08
C TRP A 201 -13.30 -5.15 -7.57
N HIS A 202 -13.24 -6.32 -6.91
CA HIS A 202 -13.54 -6.44 -5.49
C HIS A 202 -12.69 -5.49 -4.63
N VAL A 203 -11.41 -5.30 -4.97
CA VAL A 203 -10.50 -4.38 -4.26
C VAL A 203 -11.06 -2.95 -4.26
N ILE A 204 -11.48 -2.46 -5.43
CA ILE A 204 -12.06 -1.11 -5.56
C ILE A 204 -13.38 -0.99 -4.80
N ARG A 205 -14.23 -2.01 -4.86
CA ARG A 205 -15.51 -2.00 -4.11
C ARG A 205 -15.27 -1.94 -2.61
N GLU A 206 -14.38 -2.79 -2.08
CA GLU A 206 -14.06 -2.84 -0.66
C GLU A 206 -13.44 -1.53 -0.14
N ILE A 207 -12.54 -0.90 -0.93
CA ILE A 207 -12.00 0.42 -0.57
C ILE A 207 -13.11 1.48 -0.53
N ASN A 208 -13.98 1.49 -1.56
CA ASN A 208 -15.10 2.43 -1.62
C ASN A 208 -16.07 2.25 -0.45
N GLU A 209 -16.38 1.01 -0.06
CA GLU A 209 -17.25 0.70 1.07
C GLU A 209 -16.65 1.19 2.38
N GLU A 210 -15.38 0.91 2.62
CA GLU A 210 -14.68 1.30 3.85
C GLU A 210 -14.59 2.83 4.01
N PHE A 211 -14.30 3.56 2.93
CA PHE A 211 -14.17 5.02 2.98
C PHE A 211 -15.50 5.79 2.80
N LYS A 212 -16.61 5.12 2.43
CA LYS A 212 -17.94 5.74 2.37
C LYS A 212 -18.66 5.76 3.72
N ASN A 213 -18.35 4.82 4.61
CA ASN A 213 -19.06 4.63 5.86
C ASN A 213 -18.68 5.64 6.95
N ASN A 214 -18.36 6.89 6.52
CA ASN A 214 -18.11 8.00 7.45
C ASN A 214 -18.48 9.36 6.88
#